data_b19a028005f4933e2a0d3d71bf882617
#
_entry.id   b19a028005f4933e2a0d3d71bf882617
#
_cell.length_a   1.000
_cell.length_b   1.000
_cell.length_c   1.000
_cell.angle_alpha   90.00
_cell.angle_beta   90.00
_cell.angle_gamma   90.00
#
_symmetry.space_group_name_H-M   'P 1'
#
loop_
_entity.id
_entity.type
_entity.pdbx_description
1 polymer ?
#
loop_
_entity_poly.entity_id
_entity_poly.type
_entity_poly.pdbx_seq_one_letter_code
_entity_poly.pdbx_strand_id
1 'polypeptide(L)'
;MGAEVVVEGLTKSFGRQTIWRDVTLTLPPGEVSVMLGPSGTGKSVFLKSMIGLLKPDRGRCVVNGVDIVSCSEHKLYEIRKLFGVLFQDGALFGSMNLYDNIAFPLREHTKKSETEIKRIVLEKMDMVGLAGADKKLPGEISGGMRKRAGLARALVLDPEIILCDEPDSGLDPVRTAYISQLLLDLNAQIDATILIVTHNINLARTVPDNVGMLYRRELVMFGPREVLLTSDEPAVRQFLNGSRFGPIGMSEEKDTATLAAEQQLADAGHHDGSTDDVYGVVPQLQPTPGLPDRRGVRRRKDRVMSILHSLPPAAQEGIIESLTPDEQQHYGVRPHMFATAPIGRRPSPQPRDRIEGDLGVANLPQTTWRPPEPGQGGGV
;
A
#
# COMPACT_ATOMS: atom_id res chain seq x y z
N MET A 1 -19.35 -10.73 3.47
CA MET A 1 -19.37 -9.36 2.95
C MET A 1 -18.50 -8.50 3.85
N GLY A 2 -17.64 -7.67 3.26
CA GLY A 2 -16.81 -6.76 4.03
C GLY A 2 -17.61 -5.75 4.85
N ALA A 3 -17.09 -5.40 6.02
CA ALA A 3 -17.67 -4.37 6.88
C ALA A 3 -17.09 -3.00 6.56
N GLU A 4 -17.92 -1.97 6.69
CA GLU A 4 -17.48 -0.57 6.64
C GLU A 4 -16.73 -0.21 7.91
N VAL A 5 -15.68 0.60 7.77
CA VAL A 5 -14.99 1.22 8.91
C VAL A 5 -14.97 2.72 8.74
N VAL A 6 -15.58 3.43 9.68
CA VAL A 6 -15.64 4.89 9.69
C VAL A 6 -14.75 5.43 10.81
N VAL A 7 -13.78 6.24 10.44
CA VAL A 7 -12.84 6.91 11.36
C VAL A 7 -13.11 8.39 11.32
N GLU A 8 -13.34 9.02 12.48
CA GLU A 8 -13.67 10.43 12.59
C GLU A 8 -12.82 11.13 13.67
N GLY A 9 -12.04 12.11 13.23
CA GLY A 9 -11.26 12.97 14.10
C GLY A 9 -10.23 12.25 14.98
N LEU A 10 -9.74 11.09 14.52
CA LEU A 10 -8.87 10.22 15.31
C LEU A 10 -7.53 10.90 15.56
N THR A 11 -7.15 11.02 16.85
CA THR A 11 -5.91 11.68 17.28
C THR A 11 -5.17 10.78 18.25
N LYS A 12 -3.84 10.68 18.08
CA LYS A 12 -2.96 9.89 18.95
C LYS A 12 -1.64 10.59 19.25
N SER A 13 -1.26 10.58 20.52
CA SER A 13 0.03 11.07 21.00
C SER A 13 0.66 10.08 21.99
N PHE A 14 1.97 10.10 22.11
CA PHE A 14 2.72 9.44 23.16
C PHE A 14 3.50 10.50 23.94
N GLY A 15 3.03 10.82 25.15
CA GLY A 15 3.53 11.93 25.92
C GLY A 15 3.35 13.26 25.16
N ARG A 16 4.45 13.95 24.88
CA ARG A 16 4.43 15.22 24.11
C ARG A 16 4.48 15.04 22.59
N GLN A 17 4.73 13.84 22.12
CA GLN A 17 4.88 13.56 20.69
C GLN A 17 3.52 13.18 20.11
N THR A 18 2.94 14.06 19.30
CA THR A 18 1.77 13.74 18.49
C THR A 18 2.20 12.88 17.31
N ILE A 19 1.56 11.72 17.14
CA ILE A 19 1.80 10.81 16.02
C ILE A 19 0.95 11.23 14.82
N TRP A 20 -0.35 11.43 15.05
CA TRP A 20 -1.28 11.98 14.06
C TRP A 20 -2.47 12.61 14.79
N ARG A 21 -3.13 13.54 14.11
CA ARG A 21 -4.26 14.30 14.63
C ARG A 21 -5.35 14.42 13.57
N ASP A 22 -6.59 14.43 14.04
CA ASP A 22 -7.79 14.68 13.25
C ASP A 22 -7.92 13.82 11.99
N VAL A 23 -7.50 12.55 12.07
CA VAL A 23 -7.58 11.61 10.94
C VAL A 23 -9.03 11.20 10.74
N THR A 24 -9.58 11.52 9.58
CA THR A 24 -10.96 11.19 9.18
C THR A 24 -10.95 10.50 7.82
N LEU A 25 -11.48 9.26 7.78
CA LEU A 25 -11.62 8.48 6.55
C LEU A 25 -12.69 7.41 6.71
N THR A 26 -13.19 6.91 5.59
CA THR A 26 -14.07 5.74 5.55
C THR A 26 -13.47 4.66 4.68
N LEU A 27 -13.30 3.45 5.20
CA LEU A 27 -12.97 2.26 4.41
C LEU A 27 -14.27 1.67 3.87
N PRO A 28 -14.50 1.73 2.53
CA PRO A 28 -15.71 1.20 1.95
C PRO A 28 -15.75 -0.33 2.06
N PRO A 29 -16.94 -0.93 2.28
CA PRO A 29 -17.07 -2.37 2.46
C PRO A 29 -16.66 -3.15 1.21
N GLY A 30 -15.85 -4.19 1.40
CA GLY A 30 -15.38 -5.07 0.32
C GLY A 30 -14.40 -4.43 -0.66
N GLU A 31 -13.80 -3.29 -0.32
CA GLU A 31 -12.78 -2.64 -1.13
C GLU A 31 -11.39 -2.77 -0.51
N VAL A 32 -10.37 -2.69 -1.35
CA VAL A 32 -8.98 -2.67 -0.94
C VAL A 32 -8.52 -1.21 -0.82
N SER A 33 -8.11 -0.82 0.37
CA SER A 33 -7.56 0.51 0.64
C SER A 33 -6.07 0.40 0.99
N VAL A 34 -5.28 1.38 0.58
CA VAL A 34 -3.86 1.50 0.95
C VAL A 34 -3.64 2.81 1.68
N MET A 35 -2.92 2.77 2.79
CA MET A 35 -2.42 3.94 3.49
C MET A 35 -0.92 4.07 3.26
N LEU A 36 -0.53 5.09 2.52
CA LEU A 36 0.86 5.45 2.24
C LEU A 36 1.42 6.40 3.29
N GLY A 37 2.72 6.57 3.24
CA GLY A 37 3.46 7.59 3.98
C GLY A 37 4.88 7.17 4.29
N PRO A 38 5.78 8.12 4.54
CA PRO A 38 7.15 7.85 4.97
C PRO A 38 7.22 6.94 6.20
N SER A 39 8.36 6.31 6.43
CA SER A 39 8.60 5.55 7.65
C SER A 39 8.47 6.43 8.87
N GLY A 40 7.90 5.91 9.97
CA GLY A 40 7.70 6.68 11.20
C GLY A 40 6.46 7.58 11.26
N THR A 41 5.64 7.67 10.21
CA THR A 41 4.41 8.50 10.22
C THR A 41 3.26 7.92 11.05
N GLY A 42 3.46 6.77 11.70
CA GLY A 42 2.46 6.18 12.59
C GLY A 42 1.44 5.26 11.92
N LYS A 43 1.70 4.74 10.72
CA LYS A 43 0.79 3.83 9.99
C LYS A 43 0.43 2.58 10.81
N SER A 44 1.42 1.89 11.40
CA SER A 44 1.18 0.73 12.27
C SER A 44 0.47 1.11 13.57
N VAL A 45 0.69 2.33 14.09
CA VAL A 45 -0.07 2.88 15.24
C VAL A 45 -1.53 3.05 14.86
N PHE A 46 -1.80 3.53 13.64
CA PHE A 46 -3.16 3.67 13.12
C PHE A 46 -3.88 2.31 13.04
N LEU A 47 -3.24 1.27 12.44
CA LEU A 47 -3.81 -0.08 12.41
C LEU A 47 -4.12 -0.62 13.82
N LYS A 48 -3.18 -0.47 14.76
CA LYS A 48 -3.37 -0.93 16.14
C LYS A 48 -4.51 -0.17 16.85
N SER A 49 -4.74 1.08 16.48
CA SER A 49 -5.87 1.85 17.01
C SER A 49 -7.21 1.38 16.45
N MET A 50 -7.25 0.98 15.17
CA MET A 50 -8.46 0.46 14.52
C MET A 50 -8.96 -0.87 15.09
N ILE A 51 -8.12 -1.64 15.77
CA ILE A 51 -8.52 -2.89 16.44
C ILE A 51 -8.58 -2.74 17.97
N GLY A 52 -8.45 -1.49 18.45
CA GLY A 52 -8.50 -1.18 19.88
C GLY A 52 -7.30 -1.72 20.69
N LEU A 53 -6.18 -2.10 20.07
CA LEU A 53 -4.93 -2.44 20.77
C LEU A 53 -4.25 -1.21 21.33
N LEU A 54 -4.43 -0.05 20.68
CA LEU A 54 -4.00 1.24 21.16
C LEU A 54 -5.20 2.16 21.21
N LYS A 55 -5.53 2.69 22.39
CA LYS A 55 -6.64 3.63 22.53
C LYS A 55 -6.22 5.00 22.00
N PRO A 56 -6.94 5.58 21.05
CA PRO A 56 -6.75 6.97 20.62
C PRO A 56 -7.04 7.94 21.77
N ASP A 57 -6.46 9.14 21.68
CA ASP A 57 -6.69 10.19 22.69
C ASP A 57 -8.00 10.94 22.41
N ARG A 58 -8.40 11.02 21.11
CA ARG A 58 -9.66 11.64 20.64
C ARG A 58 -10.16 10.95 19.38
N GLY A 59 -11.42 11.21 19.05
CA GLY A 59 -12.08 10.73 17.86
C GLY A 59 -12.80 9.42 18.05
N ARG A 60 -13.38 8.90 16.96
CA ARG A 60 -14.18 7.67 16.94
C ARG A 60 -13.65 6.73 15.84
N CYS A 61 -13.82 5.44 16.07
CA CYS A 61 -13.63 4.43 15.05
C CYS A 61 -14.83 3.47 15.11
N VAL A 62 -15.68 3.53 14.11
CA VAL A 62 -16.95 2.82 14.07
C VAL A 62 -16.85 1.64 13.11
N VAL A 63 -17.13 0.44 13.59
CA VAL A 63 -17.16 -0.82 12.83
C VAL A 63 -18.52 -1.46 13.03
N ASN A 64 -19.25 -1.71 11.94
CA ASN A 64 -20.62 -2.24 12.00
C ASN A 64 -21.51 -1.49 13.01
N GLY A 65 -21.43 -0.15 13.03
CA GLY A 65 -22.20 0.71 13.92
C GLY A 65 -21.71 0.76 15.37
N VAL A 66 -20.62 0.10 15.72
CA VAL A 66 -20.04 0.08 17.08
C VAL A 66 -18.77 0.93 17.12
N ASP A 67 -18.75 1.97 17.96
CA ASP A 67 -17.53 2.74 18.22
C ASP A 67 -16.60 1.95 19.13
N ILE A 68 -15.50 1.47 18.59
CA ILE A 68 -14.52 0.62 19.30
C ILE A 68 -13.66 1.40 20.29
N VAL A 69 -13.66 2.74 20.24
CA VAL A 69 -12.91 3.61 21.17
C VAL A 69 -13.62 3.72 22.52
N SER A 70 -14.95 3.70 22.50
CA SER A 70 -15.80 3.93 23.67
C SER A 70 -16.61 2.72 24.11
N CYS A 71 -16.67 1.63 23.33
CA CYS A 71 -17.47 0.45 23.68
C CYS A 71 -16.88 -0.33 24.88
N SER A 72 -17.69 -1.21 25.47
CA SER A 72 -17.24 -2.11 26.52
C SER A 72 -16.22 -3.13 26.02
N GLU A 73 -15.37 -3.65 26.91
CA GLU A 73 -14.37 -4.68 26.56
C GLU A 73 -15.01 -5.95 25.95
N HIS A 74 -16.17 -6.36 26.47
CA HIS A 74 -16.93 -7.49 25.92
C HIS A 74 -17.33 -7.21 24.45
N LYS A 75 -17.84 -6.02 24.16
CA LYS A 75 -18.22 -5.64 22.81
C LYS A 75 -16.99 -5.53 21.89
N LEU A 76 -15.89 -4.96 22.40
CA LEU A 76 -14.63 -4.89 21.68
C LEU A 76 -14.10 -6.28 21.33
N TYR A 77 -14.21 -7.24 22.26
CA TYR A 77 -13.81 -8.63 22.00
C TYR A 77 -14.61 -9.26 20.84
N GLU A 78 -15.93 -9.04 20.79
CA GLU A 78 -16.75 -9.54 19.68
C GLU A 78 -16.43 -8.85 18.34
N ILE A 79 -16.19 -7.53 18.37
CA ILE A 79 -15.79 -6.80 17.15
C ILE A 79 -14.42 -7.25 16.65
N ARG A 80 -13.46 -7.56 17.52
CA ARG A 80 -12.14 -8.05 17.12
C ARG A 80 -12.19 -9.36 16.33
N LYS A 81 -13.21 -10.18 16.48
CA LYS A 81 -13.39 -11.41 15.68
C LYS A 81 -13.68 -11.12 14.21
N LEU A 82 -14.15 -9.91 13.88
CA LEU A 82 -14.38 -9.48 12.50
C LEU A 82 -13.07 -9.13 11.78
N PHE A 83 -11.97 -8.97 12.54
CA PHE A 83 -10.68 -8.59 12.00
C PHE A 83 -9.73 -9.77 11.82
N GLY A 84 -9.15 -9.88 10.64
CA GLY A 84 -7.92 -10.62 10.39
C GLY A 84 -6.74 -9.66 10.32
N VAL A 85 -5.65 -9.94 11.03
CA VAL A 85 -4.48 -9.05 11.06
C VAL A 85 -3.24 -9.78 10.60
N LEU A 86 -2.61 -9.25 9.55
CA LEU A 86 -1.26 -9.63 9.13
C LEU A 86 -0.27 -8.56 9.63
N PHE A 87 0.51 -8.91 10.64
CA PHE A 87 1.61 -8.08 11.13
C PHE A 87 2.85 -8.21 10.25
N GLN A 88 3.73 -7.23 10.29
CA GLN A 88 4.91 -7.06 9.42
C GLN A 88 5.73 -8.33 9.21
N ASP A 89 6.04 -9.10 10.26
CA ASP A 89 6.80 -10.35 10.19
C ASP A 89 5.93 -11.62 10.29
N GLY A 90 4.61 -11.49 10.11
CA GLY A 90 3.64 -12.58 10.28
C GLY A 90 3.28 -12.84 11.74
N ALA A 91 4.09 -12.42 12.72
CA ALA A 91 3.90 -12.59 14.17
C ALA A 91 3.53 -14.04 14.57
N LEU A 92 4.21 -15.02 13.99
CA LEU A 92 4.00 -16.45 14.29
C LEU A 92 4.66 -16.82 15.62
N PHE A 93 4.02 -17.74 16.33
CA PHE A 93 4.62 -18.37 17.52
C PHE A 93 5.76 -19.29 17.08
N GLY A 94 7.00 -18.97 17.46
CA GLY A 94 8.19 -19.69 17.01
C GLY A 94 8.26 -21.15 17.48
N SER A 95 7.60 -21.48 18.59
CA SER A 95 7.51 -22.82 19.16
C SER A 95 6.44 -23.73 18.56
N MET A 96 5.55 -23.17 17.73
CA MET A 96 4.47 -23.90 17.07
C MET A 96 4.77 -24.09 15.60
N ASN A 97 4.40 -25.25 15.01
CA ASN A 97 4.43 -25.45 13.57
C ASN A 97 3.39 -24.55 12.86
N LEU A 98 3.38 -24.53 11.52
CA LEU A 98 2.47 -23.67 10.77
C LEU A 98 1.00 -24.05 10.97
N TYR A 99 0.71 -25.35 11.03
CA TYR A 99 -0.65 -25.83 11.30
C TYR A 99 -1.18 -25.28 12.63
N ASP A 100 -0.43 -25.44 13.72
CA ASP A 100 -0.84 -25.00 15.04
C ASP A 100 -0.93 -23.48 15.15
N ASN A 101 -0.02 -22.74 14.51
CA ASN A 101 -0.12 -21.28 14.40
C ASN A 101 -1.45 -20.83 13.75
N ILE A 102 -1.85 -21.50 12.68
CA ILE A 102 -3.06 -21.15 11.93
C ILE A 102 -4.32 -21.70 12.65
N ALA A 103 -4.24 -22.86 13.29
CA ALA A 103 -5.35 -23.43 14.07
C ALA A 103 -5.65 -22.66 15.36
N PHE A 104 -4.65 -21.94 15.91
CA PHE A 104 -4.75 -21.30 17.22
C PHE A 104 -6.00 -20.42 17.38
N PRO A 105 -6.35 -19.47 16.47
CA PRO A 105 -7.55 -18.67 16.63
C PRO A 105 -8.86 -19.51 16.63
N LEU A 106 -8.89 -20.58 15.86
CA LEU A 106 -10.08 -21.46 15.82
C LEU A 106 -10.28 -22.18 17.15
N ARG A 107 -9.20 -22.67 17.77
CA ARG A 107 -9.26 -23.33 19.09
C ARG A 107 -9.69 -22.37 20.18
N GLU A 108 -9.19 -21.13 20.15
CA GLU A 108 -9.49 -20.09 21.17
C GLU A 108 -10.90 -19.50 21.04
N HIS A 109 -11.40 -19.32 19.81
CA HIS A 109 -12.61 -18.53 19.58
C HIS A 109 -13.81 -19.34 19.09
N THR A 110 -13.66 -20.65 18.86
CA THR A 110 -14.74 -21.49 18.35
C THR A 110 -14.88 -22.81 19.14
N LYS A 111 -16.01 -23.48 18.97
CA LYS A 111 -16.24 -24.82 19.54
C LYS A 111 -16.14 -25.92 18.46
N LYS A 112 -15.39 -25.65 17.38
CA LYS A 112 -15.21 -26.61 16.28
C LYS A 112 -14.39 -27.81 16.72
N SER A 113 -14.71 -28.97 16.18
CA SER A 113 -13.92 -30.18 16.37
C SER A 113 -12.55 -30.07 15.70
N GLU A 114 -11.54 -30.79 16.18
CA GLU A 114 -10.21 -30.83 15.56
C GLU A 114 -10.26 -31.31 14.10
N THR A 115 -11.22 -32.13 13.72
CA THR A 115 -11.45 -32.54 12.33
C THR A 115 -11.89 -31.39 11.46
N GLU A 116 -12.81 -30.54 11.95
CA GLU A 116 -13.25 -29.32 11.24
C GLU A 116 -12.12 -28.28 11.20
N ILE A 117 -11.42 -28.08 12.30
CA ILE A 117 -10.25 -27.18 12.38
C ILE A 117 -9.21 -27.60 11.34
N LYS A 118 -8.88 -28.90 11.27
CA LYS A 118 -7.92 -29.41 10.29
C LYS A 118 -8.34 -29.10 8.85
N ARG A 119 -9.63 -29.30 8.51
CA ARG A 119 -10.13 -28.99 7.17
C ARG A 119 -9.96 -27.51 6.84
N ILE A 120 -10.38 -26.62 7.75
CA ILE A 120 -10.29 -25.17 7.57
C ILE A 120 -8.84 -24.73 7.44
N VAL A 121 -7.98 -25.19 8.33
CA VAL A 121 -6.54 -24.80 8.31
C VAL A 121 -5.89 -25.20 6.99
N LEU A 122 -6.09 -26.44 6.53
CA LEU A 122 -5.52 -26.91 5.27
C LEU A 122 -6.09 -26.13 4.06
N GLU A 123 -7.38 -25.81 4.06
CA GLU A 123 -7.99 -24.95 3.05
C GLU A 123 -7.35 -23.56 3.02
N LYS A 124 -7.21 -22.89 4.18
CA LYS A 124 -6.57 -21.56 4.22
C LYS A 124 -5.07 -21.62 3.88
N MET A 125 -4.38 -22.72 4.22
CA MET A 125 -2.99 -22.94 3.79
C MET A 125 -2.88 -23.09 2.27
N ASP A 126 -3.81 -23.80 1.64
CA ASP A 126 -3.85 -23.93 0.19
C ASP A 126 -4.12 -22.61 -0.51
N MET A 127 -5.10 -21.83 -0.02
CA MET A 127 -5.41 -20.48 -0.51
C MET A 127 -4.19 -19.54 -0.56
N VAL A 128 -3.25 -19.69 0.37
CA VAL A 128 -2.03 -18.87 0.40
C VAL A 128 -0.80 -19.56 -0.19
N GLY A 129 -0.98 -20.71 -0.86
CA GLY A 129 0.09 -21.48 -1.50
C GLY A 129 1.12 -22.06 -0.50
N LEU A 130 0.63 -22.60 0.63
CA LEU A 130 1.43 -23.27 1.65
C LEU A 130 1.04 -24.74 1.84
N ALA A 131 0.39 -25.37 0.86
CA ALA A 131 0.07 -26.79 0.89
C ALA A 131 1.32 -27.63 1.18
N GLY A 132 1.19 -28.59 2.11
CA GLY A 132 2.28 -29.49 2.51
C GLY A 132 3.37 -28.88 3.43
N ALA A 133 3.20 -27.64 3.87
CA ALA A 133 4.13 -27.00 4.81
C ALA A 133 3.64 -27.01 6.27
N ASP A 134 2.56 -27.71 6.56
CA ASP A 134 1.84 -27.73 7.83
C ASP A 134 2.71 -28.06 9.05
N LYS A 135 3.67 -28.96 8.89
CA LYS A 135 4.57 -29.42 9.97
C LYS A 135 5.81 -28.56 10.18
N LYS A 136 6.11 -27.61 9.27
CA LYS A 136 7.29 -26.75 9.37
C LYS A 136 7.15 -25.74 10.50
N LEU A 137 8.28 -25.44 11.14
CA LEU A 137 8.39 -24.35 12.12
C LEU A 137 8.63 -23.01 11.40
N PRO A 138 8.26 -21.86 12.00
CA PRO A 138 8.54 -20.54 11.44
C PRO A 138 10.02 -20.26 11.14
N GLY A 139 10.93 -20.87 11.88
CA GLY A 139 12.38 -20.76 11.66
C GLY A 139 12.90 -21.55 10.44
N GLU A 140 12.12 -22.50 9.92
CA GLU A 140 12.49 -23.37 8.80
C GLU A 140 11.99 -22.87 7.44
N ILE A 141 11.31 -21.71 7.42
CA ILE A 141 10.67 -21.18 6.22
C ILE A 141 11.15 -19.76 5.89
N SER A 142 10.99 -19.37 4.62
CA SER A 142 11.37 -18.02 4.16
C SER A 142 10.47 -16.92 4.76
N GLY A 143 10.95 -15.66 4.73
CA GLY A 143 10.16 -14.50 5.16
C GLY A 143 8.80 -14.39 4.44
N GLY A 144 8.79 -14.63 3.13
CA GLY A 144 7.55 -14.64 2.36
C GLY A 144 6.60 -15.77 2.76
N MET A 145 7.10 -16.94 3.12
CA MET A 145 6.27 -18.03 3.66
C MET A 145 5.72 -17.67 5.03
N ARG A 146 6.52 -17.02 5.91
CA ARG A 146 6.01 -16.54 7.22
C ARG A 146 4.85 -15.56 7.06
N LYS A 147 4.96 -14.60 6.13
CA LYS A 147 3.88 -13.66 5.83
C LYS A 147 2.62 -14.36 5.32
N ARG A 148 2.77 -15.31 4.40
CA ARG A 148 1.63 -16.10 3.90
C ARG A 148 0.98 -16.96 5.00
N ALA A 149 1.77 -17.53 5.91
CA ALA A 149 1.23 -18.24 7.06
C ALA A 149 0.50 -17.31 8.04
N GLY A 150 1.04 -16.10 8.29
CA GLY A 150 0.35 -15.06 9.05
C GLY A 150 -0.97 -14.63 8.40
N LEU A 151 -1.01 -14.55 7.07
CA LEU A 151 -2.22 -14.26 6.32
C LEU A 151 -3.22 -15.41 6.41
N ALA A 152 -2.80 -16.67 6.26
CA ALA A 152 -3.68 -17.84 6.47
C ALA A 152 -4.29 -17.83 7.88
N ARG A 153 -3.49 -17.51 8.91
CA ARG A 153 -3.99 -17.38 10.29
C ARG A 153 -5.01 -16.23 10.43
N ALA A 154 -4.80 -15.13 9.74
CA ALA A 154 -5.74 -14.00 9.72
C ALA A 154 -7.09 -14.38 9.08
N LEU A 155 -7.11 -15.37 8.17
CA LEU A 155 -8.29 -15.77 7.41
C LEU A 155 -9.14 -16.86 8.07
N VAL A 156 -8.64 -17.58 9.10
CA VAL A 156 -9.32 -18.79 9.61
C VAL A 156 -10.67 -18.55 10.31
N LEU A 157 -10.91 -17.32 10.78
CA LEU A 157 -12.17 -16.91 11.38
C LEU A 157 -13.15 -16.28 10.37
N ASP A 158 -12.85 -16.36 9.07
CA ASP A 158 -13.61 -15.73 7.99
C ASP A 158 -13.89 -14.23 8.25
N PRO A 159 -12.84 -13.40 8.39
CA PRO A 159 -12.96 -12.02 8.79
C PRO A 159 -13.69 -11.17 7.74
N GLU A 160 -14.42 -10.15 8.21
CA GLU A 160 -15.02 -9.14 7.35
C GLU A 160 -14.03 -8.02 6.98
N ILE A 161 -13.00 -7.83 7.81
CA ILE A 161 -11.96 -6.81 7.62
C ILE A 161 -10.58 -7.45 7.75
N ILE A 162 -9.69 -7.17 6.81
CA ILE A 162 -8.29 -7.62 6.85
C ILE A 162 -7.38 -6.40 6.93
N LEU A 163 -6.53 -6.37 7.95
CA LEU A 163 -5.52 -5.33 8.12
C LEU A 163 -4.13 -5.92 7.86
N CYS A 164 -3.38 -5.31 6.95
CA CYS A 164 -2.03 -5.73 6.58
C CYS A 164 -1.01 -4.64 6.93
N ASP A 165 -0.11 -4.94 7.84
CA ASP A 165 0.99 -4.06 8.24
C ASP A 165 2.25 -4.42 7.46
N GLU A 166 2.60 -3.62 6.46
CA GLU A 166 3.75 -3.78 5.56
C GLU A 166 3.92 -5.22 5.03
N PRO A 167 2.91 -5.76 4.29
CA PRO A 167 2.95 -7.15 3.81
C PRO A 167 4.11 -7.42 2.85
N ASP A 168 4.63 -6.40 2.23
CA ASP A 168 5.70 -6.42 1.23
C ASP A 168 7.11 -6.18 1.83
N SER A 169 7.22 -5.74 3.10
CA SER A 169 8.51 -5.41 3.70
C SER A 169 9.46 -6.61 3.75
N GLY A 170 10.73 -6.41 3.37
CA GLY A 170 11.73 -7.48 3.33
C GLY A 170 11.53 -8.51 2.22
N LEU A 171 10.65 -8.25 1.25
CA LEU A 171 10.49 -9.05 0.04
C LEU A 171 11.14 -8.36 -1.16
N ASP A 172 11.66 -9.16 -2.09
CA ASP A 172 12.08 -8.67 -3.39
C ASP A 172 10.87 -8.25 -4.26
N PRO A 173 11.07 -7.48 -5.35
CA PRO A 173 9.96 -7.00 -6.19
C PRO A 173 9.07 -8.12 -6.74
N VAL A 174 9.63 -9.30 -7.06
CA VAL A 174 8.87 -10.43 -7.61
C VAL A 174 7.96 -11.03 -6.52
N ARG A 175 8.48 -11.24 -5.32
CA ARG A 175 7.69 -11.75 -4.19
C ARG A 175 6.65 -10.73 -3.73
N THR A 176 6.96 -9.44 -3.81
CA THR A 176 5.99 -8.36 -3.58
C THR A 176 4.84 -8.44 -4.58
N ALA A 177 5.10 -8.67 -5.86
CA ALA A 177 4.05 -8.86 -6.86
C ALA A 177 3.16 -10.07 -6.53
N TYR A 178 3.74 -11.19 -6.09
CA TYR A 178 2.97 -12.36 -5.68
C TYR A 178 2.07 -12.10 -4.46
N ILE A 179 2.55 -11.42 -3.42
CA ILE A 179 1.71 -11.10 -2.25
C ILE A 179 0.62 -10.08 -2.62
N SER A 180 0.92 -9.15 -3.52
CA SER A 180 -0.05 -8.19 -4.06
C SER A 180 -1.17 -8.90 -4.79
N GLN A 181 -0.83 -9.83 -5.68
CA GLN A 181 -1.83 -10.64 -6.40
C GLN A 181 -2.65 -11.49 -5.44
N LEU A 182 -2.02 -12.14 -4.46
CA LEU A 182 -2.70 -12.95 -3.46
C LEU A 182 -3.74 -12.14 -2.67
N LEU A 183 -3.41 -10.94 -2.21
CA LEU A 183 -4.34 -10.07 -1.48
C LEU A 183 -5.54 -9.68 -2.35
N LEU A 184 -5.31 -9.48 -3.64
CA LEU A 184 -6.34 -9.13 -4.60
C LEU A 184 -7.27 -10.31 -4.89
N ASP A 185 -6.70 -11.50 -5.07
CA ASP A 185 -7.44 -12.75 -5.27
C ASP A 185 -8.29 -13.12 -4.05
N LEU A 186 -7.75 -12.92 -2.85
CA LEU A 186 -8.51 -13.08 -1.61
C LEU A 186 -9.68 -12.11 -1.54
N ASN A 187 -9.47 -10.82 -1.85
CA ASN A 187 -10.60 -9.87 -1.87
C ASN A 187 -11.67 -10.29 -2.90
N ALA A 188 -11.28 -10.78 -4.07
CA ALA A 188 -12.23 -11.27 -5.08
C ALA A 188 -13.05 -12.47 -4.58
N GLN A 189 -12.43 -13.38 -3.82
CA GLN A 189 -13.07 -14.60 -3.32
C GLN A 189 -14.00 -14.35 -2.13
N ILE A 190 -13.57 -13.54 -1.15
CA ILE A 190 -14.27 -13.39 0.12
C ILE A 190 -15.00 -12.05 0.30
N ASP A 191 -14.78 -11.08 -0.61
CA ASP A 191 -15.37 -9.73 -0.58
C ASP A 191 -15.12 -9.01 0.78
N ALA A 192 -13.95 -9.24 1.42
CA ALA A 192 -13.58 -8.61 2.67
C ALA A 192 -13.06 -7.17 2.43
N THR A 193 -13.29 -6.28 3.39
CA THR A 193 -12.65 -4.95 3.41
C THR A 193 -11.18 -5.11 3.78
N ILE A 194 -10.27 -4.61 2.96
CA ILE A 194 -8.82 -4.75 3.19
C ILE A 194 -8.19 -3.37 3.36
N LEU A 195 -7.42 -3.19 4.44
CA LEU A 195 -6.53 -2.04 4.58
C LEU A 195 -5.09 -2.51 4.64
N ILE A 196 -4.27 -2.00 3.74
CA ILE A 196 -2.83 -2.24 3.68
C ILE A 196 -2.12 -0.95 4.07
N VAL A 197 -1.23 -0.98 5.04
CA VAL A 197 -0.29 0.11 5.27
C VAL A 197 1.06 -0.28 4.71
N THR A 198 1.64 0.58 3.88
CA THR A 198 2.91 0.33 3.22
C THR A 198 3.61 1.64 2.84
N HIS A 199 4.88 1.55 2.50
CA HIS A 199 5.64 2.60 1.82
C HIS A 199 5.98 2.23 0.37
N ASN A 200 5.47 1.11 -0.14
CA ASN A 200 5.74 0.61 -1.49
C ASN A 200 4.84 1.28 -2.52
N ILE A 201 5.46 2.06 -3.39
CA ILE A 201 4.77 2.84 -4.42
C ILE A 201 4.10 1.93 -5.46
N ASN A 202 4.78 0.86 -5.90
CA ASN A 202 4.22 -0.04 -6.92
C ASN A 202 2.96 -0.75 -6.43
N LEU A 203 2.98 -1.26 -5.18
CA LEU A 203 1.79 -1.84 -4.57
C LEU A 203 0.65 -0.82 -4.50
N ALA A 204 0.95 0.40 -4.03
CA ALA A 204 -0.05 1.45 -3.89
C ALA A 204 -0.64 1.94 -5.21
N ARG A 205 0.12 1.86 -6.30
CA ARG A 205 -0.35 2.22 -7.64
C ARG A 205 -1.24 1.16 -8.28
N THR A 206 -0.99 -0.12 -7.99
CA THR A 206 -1.58 -1.21 -8.78
C THR A 206 -2.65 -2.02 -8.05
N VAL A 207 -2.63 -2.08 -6.73
CA VAL A 207 -3.51 -2.97 -5.96
C VAL A 207 -4.82 -2.32 -5.52
N PRO A 208 -4.81 -1.12 -4.89
CA PRO A 208 -5.96 -0.64 -4.14
C PRO A 208 -7.10 -0.08 -5.01
N ASP A 209 -8.27 0.00 -4.39
CA ASP A 209 -9.41 0.78 -4.85
C ASP A 209 -9.32 2.22 -4.31
N ASN A 210 -8.87 2.37 -3.06
CA ASN A 210 -8.69 3.66 -2.42
C ASN A 210 -7.27 3.80 -1.89
N VAL A 211 -6.74 5.01 -1.96
CA VAL A 211 -5.41 5.33 -1.43
C VAL A 211 -5.50 6.56 -0.56
N GLY A 212 -4.81 6.52 0.56
CA GLY A 212 -4.59 7.68 1.41
C GLY A 212 -3.11 7.87 1.72
N MET A 213 -2.73 9.06 2.16
CA MET A 213 -1.37 9.38 2.55
C MET A 213 -1.34 10.06 3.91
N LEU A 214 -0.62 9.45 4.85
CA LEU A 214 -0.26 10.07 6.13
C LEU A 214 1.07 10.81 5.97
N TYR A 215 1.02 12.12 6.21
CA TYR A 215 2.20 12.98 6.20
C TYR A 215 2.00 14.15 7.16
N ARG A 216 3.06 14.63 7.80
CA ARG A 216 3.01 15.74 8.77
C ARG A 216 1.99 15.55 9.89
N ARG A 217 1.83 14.31 10.34
CA ARG A 217 0.88 13.93 11.41
C ARG A 217 -0.60 14.11 11.03
N GLU A 218 -0.88 14.24 9.76
CA GLU A 218 -2.23 14.44 9.22
C GLU A 218 -2.49 13.48 8.07
N LEU A 219 -3.75 13.25 7.78
CA LEU A 219 -4.16 12.58 6.56
C LEU A 219 -4.24 13.63 5.45
N VAL A 220 -3.26 13.61 4.54
CA VAL A 220 -3.19 14.56 3.43
C VAL A 220 -4.39 14.40 2.51
N MET A 221 -4.72 13.17 2.18
CA MET A 221 -5.91 12.80 1.42
C MET A 221 -6.24 11.33 1.62
N PHE A 222 -7.50 10.96 1.34
CA PHE A 222 -7.96 9.58 1.24
C PHE A 222 -9.14 9.50 0.26
N GLY A 223 -9.08 8.57 -0.68
CA GLY A 223 -10.16 8.41 -1.66
C GLY A 223 -9.81 7.46 -2.79
N PRO A 224 -10.59 7.44 -3.87
CA PRO A 224 -10.33 6.62 -5.03
C PRO A 224 -8.90 6.79 -5.55
N ARG A 225 -8.25 5.68 -5.93
CA ARG A 225 -6.85 5.70 -6.38
C ARG A 225 -6.60 6.66 -7.54
N GLU A 226 -7.56 6.81 -8.41
CA GLU A 226 -7.47 7.71 -9.56
C GLU A 226 -7.24 9.17 -9.13
N VAL A 227 -7.92 9.60 -8.07
CA VAL A 227 -7.81 10.96 -7.54
C VAL A 227 -6.42 11.21 -6.93
N LEU A 228 -5.88 10.22 -6.18
CA LEU A 228 -4.54 10.37 -5.60
C LEU A 228 -3.45 10.30 -6.67
N LEU A 229 -3.56 9.40 -7.64
CA LEU A 229 -2.56 9.22 -8.70
C LEU A 229 -2.50 10.41 -9.68
N THR A 230 -3.54 11.23 -9.72
CA THR A 230 -3.60 12.47 -10.53
C THR A 230 -3.55 13.74 -9.67
N SER A 231 -3.16 13.62 -8.39
CA SER A 231 -3.09 14.74 -7.46
C SER A 231 -1.86 15.61 -7.71
N ASP A 232 -2.05 16.93 -7.63
CA ASP A 232 -0.96 17.93 -7.68
C ASP A 232 -0.38 18.24 -6.28
N GLU A 233 -0.86 17.56 -5.22
CA GLU A 233 -0.34 17.75 -3.86
C GLU A 233 1.17 17.44 -3.81
N PRO A 234 2.04 18.40 -3.44
CA PRO A 234 3.49 18.24 -3.54
C PRO A 234 4.05 17.03 -2.81
N ALA A 235 3.55 16.71 -1.61
CA ALA A 235 4.00 15.55 -0.84
C ALA A 235 3.60 14.23 -1.51
N VAL A 236 2.40 14.16 -2.10
CA VAL A 236 1.91 13.00 -2.83
C VAL A 236 2.75 12.78 -4.09
N ARG A 237 2.95 13.83 -4.89
CA ARG A 237 3.79 13.76 -6.10
C ARG A 237 5.22 13.33 -5.79
N GLN A 238 5.86 13.99 -4.81
CA GLN A 238 7.20 13.62 -4.38
C GLN A 238 7.28 12.14 -4.00
N PHE A 239 6.33 11.67 -3.19
CA PHE A 239 6.33 10.30 -2.70
C PHE A 239 6.12 9.30 -3.84
N LEU A 240 5.13 9.53 -4.70
CA LEU A 240 4.80 8.64 -5.81
C LEU A 240 5.92 8.55 -6.85
N ASN A 241 6.68 9.62 -7.08
CA ASN A 241 7.77 9.64 -8.05
C ASN A 241 9.12 9.25 -7.45
N GLY A 242 9.20 9.07 -6.11
CA GLY A 242 10.47 8.83 -5.43
C GLY A 242 11.46 9.98 -5.57
N SER A 243 10.94 11.21 -5.79
CA SER A 243 11.76 12.40 -6.02
C SER A 243 12.47 12.83 -4.74
N ARG A 244 13.74 13.26 -4.87
CA ARG A 244 14.48 13.89 -3.80
C ARG A 244 13.99 15.32 -3.54
N PHE A 245 13.47 15.99 -4.55
CA PHE A 245 12.96 17.36 -4.44
C PHE A 245 11.51 17.37 -3.97
N GLY A 246 11.22 18.18 -2.95
CA GLY A 246 9.90 18.34 -2.39
C GLY A 246 9.89 18.33 -0.86
N PRO A 247 8.69 18.39 -0.24
CA PRO A 247 8.55 18.67 1.20
C PRO A 247 9.02 17.54 2.14
N ILE A 248 9.16 16.30 1.65
CA ILE A 248 9.60 15.16 2.44
C ILE A 248 11.13 15.15 2.51
N GLY A 249 11.70 15.28 3.71
CA GLY A 249 13.14 15.21 3.98
C GLY A 249 13.59 13.79 4.36
N MET A 250 14.91 13.60 4.53
CA MET A 250 15.50 12.30 4.90
C MET A 250 15.15 11.90 6.34
N SER A 251 15.22 12.83 7.29
CA SER A 251 14.96 12.58 8.72
C SER A 251 13.90 13.49 9.30
N GLU A 252 13.75 14.67 8.76
CA GLU A 252 12.80 15.69 9.18
C GLU A 252 12.21 16.40 7.95
N GLU A 253 11.22 17.24 8.18
CA GLU A 253 10.64 18.08 7.16
C GLU A 253 11.67 19.13 6.72
N LYS A 254 11.73 19.41 5.42
CA LYS A 254 12.59 20.46 4.89
C LYS A 254 12.03 21.83 5.22
N ASP A 255 12.90 22.74 5.57
CA ASP A 255 12.56 24.14 5.77
C ASP A 255 12.34 24.87 4.42
N THR A 256 11.79 26.07 4.48
CA THR A 256 11.48 26.87 3.29
C THR A 256 12.71 27.23 2.49
N ALA A 257 13.87 27.42 3.14
CA ALA A 257 15.12 27.77 2.46
C ALA A 257 15.65 26.58 1.65
N THR A 258 15.61 25.37 2.21
CA THR A 258 15.99 24.14 1.52
C THR A 258 15.07 23.88 0.32
N LEU A 259 13.77 24.08 0.48
CA LEU A 259 12.80 23.92 -0.64
C LEU A 259 13.07 24.92 -1.76
N ALA A 260 13.37 26.18 -1.43
CA ALA A 260 13.71 27.20 -2.43
C ALA A 260 15.01 26.88 -3.18
N ALA A 261 16.03 26.35 -2.48
CA ALA A 261 17.27 25.93 -3.10
C ALA A 261 17.06 24.72 -4.03
N GLU A 262 16.26 23.74 -3.63
CA GLU A 262 15.90 22.58 -4.48
C GLU A 262 15.11 23.00 -5.72
N GLN A 263 14.20 23.97 -5.59
CA GLN A 263 13.48 24.51 -6.74
C GLN A 263 14.44 25.17 -7.75
N GLN A 264 15.43 25.93 -7.27
CA GLN A 264 16.46 26.50 -8.14
C GLN A 264 17.27 25.43 -8.87
N LEU A 265 17.61 24.33 -8.18
CA LEU A 265 18.30 23.19 -8.80
C LEU A 265 17.43 22.53 -9.87
N ALA A 266 16.15 22.34 -9.59
CA ALA A 266 15.20 21.79 -10.56
C ALA A 266 15.06 22.69 -11.79
N ASP A 267 14.94 24.00 -11.59
CA ASP A 267 14.85 25.00 -12.66
C ASP A 267 16.15 25.05 -13.49
N ALA A 268 17.31 24.77 -12.86
CA ALA A 268 18.59 24.62 -13.54
C ALA A 268 18.78 23.27 -14.26
N GLY A 269 17.77 22.39 -14.23
CA GLY A 269 17.78 21.10 -14.92
C GLY A 269 18.53 19.99 -14.20
N HIS A 270 18.81 20.15 -12.90
CA HIS A 270 19.39 19.06 -12.12
C HIS A 270 18.36 17.94 -11.92
N HIS A 271 18.80 16.70 -12.15
CA HIS A 271 17.96 15.52 -11.94
C HIS A 271 17.70 15.29 -10.45
N ASP A 272 16.45 15.11 -10.07
CA ASP A 272 15.96 14.98 -8.69
C ASP A 272 16.02 13.56 -8.13
N GLY A 273 16.49 12.60 -8.94
CA GLY A 273 16.55 11.18 -8.57
C GLY A 273 15.26 10.42 -8.86
N SER A 274 14.19 11.07 -9.36
CA SER A 274 12.98 10.39 -9.75
C SER A 274 13.26 9.44 -10.92
N THR A 275 12.61 8.28 -10.89
CA THR A 275 12.43 7.46 -12.10
C THR A 275 11.22 8.04 -12.81
N ASP A 276 11.25 8.31 -14.07
CA ASP A 276 10.21 8.87 -14.92
C ASP A 276 9.05 9.60 -14.20
N ASP A 277 8.68 10.79 -14.62
CA ASP A 277 7.53 11.54 -14.07
C ASP A 277 6.23 10.77 -14.40
N VAL A 278 5.90 9.80 -13.55
CA VAL A 278 4.71 8.96 -13.71
C VAL A 278 3.51 9.74 -13.17
N TYR A 279 3.00 10.64 -13.99
CA TYR A 279 1.71 11.28 -13.77
C TYR A 279 0.62 10.48 -14.49
N GLY A 280 -0.44 10.14 -13.78
CA GLY A 280 -1.60 9.49 -14.37
C GLY A 280 -1.97 8.13 -13.74
N VAL A 281 -3.08 7.61 -14.19
CA VAL A 281 -3.67 6.37 -13.68
C VAL A 281 -3.04 5.17 -14.37
N VAL A 282 -2.22 4.42 -13.62
CA VAL A 282 -1.67 3.15 -14.13
C VAL A 282 -2.73 2.04 -14.07
N PRO A 283 -2.63 1.00 -14.91
CA PRO A 283 -3.54 -0.16 -14.84
C PRO A 283 -3.55 -0.81 -13.46
N GLN A 284 -4.74 -1.17 -12.98
CA GLN A 284 -4.90 -1.93 -11.75
C GLN A 284 -4.70 -3.42 -12.02
N LEU A 285 -4.10 -4.14 -11.06
CA LEU A 285 -4.05 -5.60 -11.09
C LEU A 285 -5.48 -6.17 -11.13
N GLN A 286 -5.66 -7.21 -11.92
CA GLN A 286 -6.92 -7.94 -12.03
C GLN A 286 -6.82 -9.24 -11.22
N PRO A 287 -7.96 -9.79 -10.74
CA PRO A 287 -7.98 -11.12 -10.16
C PRO A 287 -7.43 -12.16 -11.12
N THR A 288 -6.84 -13.22 -10.57
CA THR A 288 -6.39 -14.37 -11.36
C THR A 288 -7.55 -14.93 -12.20
N PRO A 289 -7.33 -15.28 -13.47
CA PRO A 289 -8.38 -15.83 -14.33
C PRO A 289 -9.12 -17.01 -13.68
N GLY A 290 -10.46 -16.96 -13.72
CA GLY A 290 -11.34 -17.94 -13.08
C GLY A 290 -11.87 -17.52 -11.70
N LEU A 291 -11.33 -16.46 -11.10
CA LEU A 291 -11.91 -15.84 -9.92
C LEU A 291 -13.02 -14.84 -10.30
N PRO A 292 -13.95 -14.56 -9.39
CA PRO A 292 -15.01 -13.58 -9.63
C PRO A 292 -14.46 -12.16 -9.73
N ASP A 293 -15.15 -11.30 -10.48
CA ASP A 293 -14.85 -9.88 -10.55
C ASP A 293 -15.03 -9.20 -9.19
N ARG A 294 -14.14 -8.27 -8.88
CA ARG A 294 -14.17 -7.50 -7.65
C ARG A 294 -15.29 -6.44 -7.69
N ARG A 295 -16.28 -6.61 -6.84
CA ARG A 295 -17.42 -5.67 -6.74
C ARG A 295 -17.00 -4.26 -6.36
N GLY A 296 -15.93 -4.12 -5.57
CA GLY A 296 -15.35 -2.85 -5.16
C GLY A 296 -14.89 -1.98 -6.33
N VAL A 297 -14.33 -2.57 -7.37
CA VAL A 297 -13.84 -1.83 -8.56
C VAL A 297 -14.95 -1.02 -9.21
N ARG A 298 -16.13 -1.61 -9.43
CA ARG A 298 -17.27 -0.91 -10.03
C ARG A 298 -17.76 0.23 -9.14
N ARG A 299 -17.99 -0.06 -7.85
CA ARG A 299 -18.44 0.97 -6.88
C ARG A 299 -17.46 2.15 -6.81
N ARG A 300 -16.16 1.88 -6.83
CA ARG A 300 -15.14 2.93 -6.88
C ARG A 300 -15.25 3.77 -8.15
N LYS A 301 -15.34 3.14 -9.33
CA LYS A 301 -15.47 3.86 -10.61
C LYS A 301 -16.71 4.73 -10.63
N ASP A 302 -17.86 4.25 -10.14
CA ASP A 302 -19.08 5.04 -10.01
C ASP A 302 -18.85 6.29 -9.14
N ARG A 303 -18.12 6.17 -8.01
CA ARG A 303 -17.76 7.31 -7.16
C ARG A 303 -16.84 8.31 -7.88
N VAL A 304 -15.81 7.81 -8.57
CA VAL A 304 -14.90 8.68 -9.34
C VAL A 304 -15.68 9.46 -10.38
N MET A 305 -16.54 8.80 -11.13
CA MET A 305 -17.34 9.46 -12.18
C MET A 305 -18.31 10.50 -11.63
N SER A 306 -18.86 10.28 -10.42
CA SER A 306 -19.74 11.25 -9.77
C SER A 306 -19.06 12.57 -9.39
N ILE A 307 -17.73 12.56 -9.17
CA ILE A 307 -16.96 13.74 -8.79
C ILE A 307 -16.05 14.26 -9.92
N LEU A 308 -16.06 13.61 -11.09
CA LEU A 308 -15.12 13.88 -12.17
C LEU A 308 -15.02 15.37 -12.53
N HIS A 309 -16.16 16.06 -12.65
CA HIS A 309 -16.18 17.49 -13.03
C HIS A 309 -15.66 18.44 -11.94
N SER A 310 -15.49 17.96 -10.72
CA SER A 310 -14.90 18.77 -9.64
C SER A 310 -13.38 18.70 -9.62
N LEU A 311 -12.78 17.78 -10.40
CA LEU A 311 -11.35 17.57 -10.45
C LEU A 311 -10.67 18.53 -11.45
N PRO A 312 -9.35 18.78 -11.30
CA PRO A 312 -8.59 19.56 -12.29
C PRO A 312 -8.66 18.94 -13.70
N PRO A 313 -8.60 19.73 -14.79
CA PRO A 313 -8.73 19.21 -16.16
C PRO A 313 -7.74 18.10 -16.52
N ALA A 314 -6.48 18.20 -16.07
CA ALA A 314 -5.47 17.16 -16.30
C ALA A 314 -5.82 15.83 -15.59
N ALA A 315 -6.40 15.90 -14.38
CA ALA A 315 -6.89 14.74 -13.67
C ALA A 315 -8.10 14.11 -14.37
N GLN A 316 -9.04 14.92 -14.84
CA GLN A 316 -10.19 14.45 -15.61
C GLN A 316 -9.75 13.67 -16.84
N GLU A 317 -8.82 14.22 -17.63
CA GLU A 317 -8.30 13.57 -18.83
C GLU A 317 -7.60 12.26 -18.51
N GLY A 318 -6.67 12.24 -17.54
CA GLY A 318 -5.96 11.02 -17.13
C GLY A 318 -6.90 9.93 -16.59
N ILE A 319 -7.98 10.30 -15.92
CA ILE A 319 -9.01 9.37 -15.46
C ILE A 319 -9.78 8.79 -16.64
N ILE A 320 -10.23 9.63 -17.59
CA ILE A 320 -10.98 9.20 -18.78
C ILE A 320 -10.13 8.27 -19.66
N GLU A 321 -8.86 8.60 -19.86
CA GLU A 321 -7.92 7.76 -20.62
C GLU A 321 -7.69 6.38 -19.97
N SER A 322 -7.83 6.27 -18.65
CA SER A 322 -7.67 5.02 -17.90
C SER A 322 -8.86 4.06 -18.04
N LEU A 323 -10.01 4.54 -18.53
CA LEU A 323 -11.20 3.73 -18.73
C LEU A 323 -11.12 2.91 -20.02
N THR A 324 -11.68 1.70 -20.00
CA THR A 324 -11.85 0.91 -21.21
C THR A 324 -12.87 1.56 -22.15
N PRO A 325 -12.86 1.24 -23.47
CA PRO A 325 -13.86 1.79 -24.40
C PRO A 325 -15.31 1.51 -23.97
N ASP A 326 -15.59 0.35 -23.42
CA ASP A 326 -16.94 -0.01 -22.92
C ASP A 326 -17.32 0.83 -21.70
N GLU A 327 -16.37 1.10 -20.79
CA GLU A 327 -16.58 1.97 -19.64
C GLU A 327 -16.77 3.43 -20.05
N GLN A 328 -15.98 3.91 -21.01
CA GLN A 328 -16.17 5.25 -21.58
C GLN A 328 -17.57 5.41 -22.19
N GLN A 329 -18.04 4.40 -22.91
CA GLN A 329 -19.41 4.39 -23.44
C GLN A 329 -20.45 4.33 -22.31
N HIS A 330 -20.23 3.48 -21.30
CA HIS A 330 -21.16 3.33 -20.16
C HIS A 330 -21.33 4.64 -19.39
N TYR A 331 -20.25 5.38 -19.15
CA TYR A 331 -20.27 6.65 -18.43
C TYR A 331 -20.53 7.88 -19.33
N GLY A 332 -20.62 7.69 -20.63
CA GLY A 332 -20.87 8.78 -21.60
C GLY A 332 -19.72 9.78 -21.73
N VAL A 333 -18.48 9.36 -21.47
CA VAL A 333 -17.27 10.20 -21.54
C VAL A 333 -16.38 9.78 -22.69
N ARG A 334 -15.55 10.72 -23.18
CA ARG A 334 -14.58 10.48 -24.27
C ARG A 334 -13.27 11.21 -23.95
N PRO A 335 -12.09 10.68 -24.36
CA PRO A 335 -10.84 11.43 -24.30
C PRO A 335 -11.01 12.81 -24.95
N HIS A 336 -10.34 13.81 -24.40
CA HIS A 336 -10.42 15.23 -24.80
C HIS A 336 -11.80 15.90 -24.65
N MET A 337 -12.74 15.29 -23.91
CA MET A 337 -14.07 15.88 -23.70
C MET A 337 -14.02 17.19 -22.90
N PHE A 338 -13.04 17.33 -22.01
CA PHE A 338 -12.86 18.51 -21.15
C PHE A 338 -11.60 19.32 -21.49
N ALA A 339 -10.90 18.97 -22.56
CA ALA A 339 -9.70 19.69 -22.97
C ALA A 339 -10.05 21.09 -23.46
N THR A 340 -9.88 22.09 -22.62
CA THR A 340 -9.85 23.50 -23.01
C THR A 340 -8.43 23.84 -23.45
N ALA A 341 -8.20 23.89 -24.77
CA ALA A 341 -6.96 24.24 -25.47
C ALA A 341 -5.72 23.35 -25.10
N PRO A 342 -4.86 22.99 -26.06
CA PRO A 342 -3.73 22.12 -25.80
C PRO A 342 -2.82 22.79 -24.76
N ILE A 343 -2.73 22.21 -23.57
CA ILE A 343 -1.61 22.46 -22.67
C ILE A 343 -0.40 22.01 -23.47
N GLY A 344 0.42 22.99 -23.91
CA GLY A 344 1.56 22.74 -24.76
C GLY A 344 2.36 21.59 -24.17
N ARG A 345 2.45 20.47 -24.90
CA ARG A 345 3.45 19.44 -24.63
C ARG A 345 4.76 20.20 -24.49
N ARG A 346 5.37 20.16 -23.32
CA ARG A 346 6.76 20.59 -23.22
C ARG A 346 7.47 19.82 -24.33
N PRO A 347 8.16 20.50 -25.28
CA PRO A 347 8.85 19.78 -26.33
C PRO A 347 9.81 18.81 -25.65
N SER A 348 9.73 17.55 -26.06
CA SER A 348 10.75 16.57 -25.73
C SER A 348 12.10 17.21 -26.03
N PRO A 349 13.11 17.13 -25.14
CA PRO A 349 14.41 17.66 -25.47
C PRO A 349 14.87 17.00 -26.77
N GLN A 350 14.96 17.81 -27.81
CA GLN A 350 15.53 17.35 -29.06
C GLN A 350 16.98 16.89 -28.81
N PRO A 351 17.43 15.80 -29.43
CA PRO A 351 18.85 15.45 -29.37
C PRO A 351 19.63 16.68 -29.88
N ARG A 352 20.42 17.26 -29.01
CA ARG A 352 21.32 18.35 -29.40
C ARG A 352 22.23 17.81 -30.48
N ASP A 353 22.24 18.46 -31.64
CA ASP A 353 23.21 18.25 -32.68
C ASP A 353 24.62 18.22 -32.07
N ARG A 354 25.37 17.20 -32.47
CA ARG A 354 26.78 17.09 -32.12
C ARG A 354 27.48 18.36 -32.54
N ILE A 355 27.94 19.14 -31.58
CA ILE A 355 28.96 20.14 -31.82
C ILE A 355 30.26 19.35 -31.98
N GLU A 356 30.69 19.12 -33.21
CA GLU A 356 32.06 18.76 -33.52
C GLU A 356 32.94 19.97 -33.16
N GLY A 357 33.56 19.92 -32.00
CA GLY A 357 34.56 20.85 -31.51
C GLY A 357 35.71 20.06 -30.96
N ASP A 358 36.77 19.99 -31.75
CA ASP A 358 38.08 19.45 -31.47
C ASP A 358 38.62 20.01 -30.16
N LEU A 359 38.67 19.23 -29.08
CA LEU A 359 39.41 19.55 -27.86
C LEU A 359 40.26 18.36 -27.44
N GLY A 360 41.56 18.62 -27.50
CA GLY A 360 42.69 17.74 -27.29
C GLY A 360 42.55 16.73 -26.15
N VAL A 361 42.89 15.51 -26.47
CA VAL A 361 42.98 14.38 -25.55
C VAL A 361 44.13 14.60 -24.58
N ALA A 362 43.81 14.98 -23.35
CA ALA A 362 44.78 14.91 -22.24
C ALA A 362 44.67 13.48 -21.63
N ASN A 363 45.82 12.77 -21.69
CA ASN A 363 46.02 11.44 -21.12
C ASN A 363 45.64 11.40 -19.62
N LEU A 364 44.61 10.65 -19.31
CA LEU A 364 44.36 10.16 -17.96
C LEU A 364 44.88 8.73 -17.83
N PRO A 365 45.60 8.35 -16.75
CA PRO A 365 46.13 7.02 -16.59
C PRO A 365 45.02 5.99 -16.39
N GLN A 366 45.06 4.91 -17.17
CA GLN A 366 44.17 3.76 -17.02
C GLN A 366 44.59 3.01 -15.76
N THR A 367 43.80 3.12 -14.68
CA THR A 367 43.85 2.19 -13.56
C THR A 367 43.03 0.95 -13.91
N THR A 368 43.74 -0.07 -14.38
CA THR A 368 43.15 -1.42 -14.52
C THR A 368 42.98 -2.03 -13.14
N TRP A 369 41.73 -2.17 -12.73
CA TRP A 369 41.38 -3.00 -11.57
C TRP A 369 41.70 -4.47 -11.90
N ARG A 370 42.55 -5.13 -11.06
CA ARG A 370 42.74 -6.59 -11.06
C ARG A 370 42.12 -7.19 -9.80
N PRO A 371 41.36 -8.29 -9.91
CA PRO A 371 40.91 -9.00 -8.72
C PRO A 371 42.11 -9.62 -7.99
N PRO A 372 42.07 -9.76 -6.65
CA PRO A 372 43.10 -10.44 -5.90
C PRO A 372 43.17 -11.93 -6.24
N GLU A 373 44.38 -12.45 -6.44
CA GLU A 373 44.64 -13.87 -6.65
C GLU A 373 44.33 -14.67 -5.38
N PRO A 374 43.86 -15.92 -5.49
CA PRO A 374 43.58 -16.77 -4.33
C PRO A 374 44.89 -17.15 -3.66
N GLY A 375 45.12 -16.67 -2.47
CA GLY A 375 46.28 -16.99 -1.63
C GLY A 375 46.32 -18.44 -1.24
N GLN A 376 47.46 -19.07 -1.49
CA GLN A 376 47.85 -20.39 -1.01
C GLN A 376 47.87 -20.43 0.51
N GLY A 377 47.41 -21.56 1.05
CA GLY A 377 47.38 -21.79 2.47
C GLY A 377 48.79 -21.83 3.11
N GLY A 378 48.84 -21.39 4.33
CA GLY A 378 49.98 -21.54 5.25
C GLY A 378 49.42 -21.72 6.65
N GLY A 379 49.56 -22.95 7.18
CA GLY A 379 49.16 -23.26 8.54
C GLY A 379 50.09 -22.63 9.59
N VAL A 380 49.56 -22.40 10.73
CA VAL A 380 49.93 -22.80 12.09
C VAL A 380 48.68 -22.64 12.96
#